data_6e903a566508ead1417bc7fd3d009e2b
#
_entry.id   6e903a566508ead1417bc7fd3d009e2b
#
_cell.length_a   1.000
_cell.length_b   1.000
_cell.length_c   1.000
_cell.angle_alpha   90.00
_cell.angle_beta   90.00
_cell.angle_gamma   90.00
#
_symmetry.space_group_name_H-M   'P 1'
#
loop_
_entity.id
_entity.type
_entity.pdbx_description
1 polymer ?
#
loop_
_entity_poly.entity_id
_entity_poly.type
_entity_poly.pdbx_seq_one_letter_code
_entity_poly.pdbx_strand_id
1 'polypeptide(L)'
;MATLLSLRFRLSWLALIVLFVVGLELRYAQFGVGFSDVPLAIRGALDQLASGGNPYVPVPGSSIPPFPYGPFAVLWYLPMHDPRFQEFIVAIMATTLLAFRGEPMGLALWATAPLTVNLASDGSNDHTAAVLLLVALLVLERAPRAGALLIGIAATFKIYALAWLPPIFFWAGAGAFAAGLAGAALLWVPAAILWGASNIFATFQAADAVHKTPYFSLAEAVSRTRVHVTQSTFDILRLIAGATTAAVLSPFVRTHRGVVVAGMAIYFVTLYAGFWSTPAYLIPITLVVCWFIDDALGPPLTRIRWPSDPFGLITEAVNRRWPKVDAARIGAP
;
A
#
# COMPACT_ATOMS: atom_id res chain seq x y z
N MET A 1 -7.09 25.22 -11.98
CA MET A 1 -7.34 23.91 -11.34
C MET A 1 -8.80 23.47 -11.51
N ALA A 2 -9.81 24.29 -11.18
CA ALA A 2 -11.23 23.95 -11.41
C ALA A 2 -11.56 23.66 -12.88
N THR A 3 -10.94 24.38 -13.83
CA THR A 3 -11.14 24.20 -15.28
C THR A 3 -10.58 22.86 -15.79
N LEU A 4 -9.48 22.37 -15.23
CA LEU A 4 -8.93 21.03 -15.55
C LEU A 4 -9.79 19.90 -14.98
N LEU A 5 -10.44 20.12 -13.84
CA LEU A 5 -11.38 19.18 -13.25
C LEU A 5 -12.70 19.09 -14.03
N SER A 6 -13.08 20.12 -14.76
CA SER A 6 -14.28 20.13 -15.61
C SER A 6 -14.06 19.43 -16.97
N LEU A 7 -12.82 19.24 -17.39
CA LEU A 7 -12.45 18.50 -18.60
C LEU A 7 -12.37 16.99 -18.34
N ARG A 8 -13.41 16.43 -17.73
CA ARG A 8 -13.58 14.98 -17.67
C ARG A 8 -13.94 14.46 -19.06
N PHE A 9 -12.91 14.25 -19.86
CA PHE A 9 -13.10 13.54 -21.12
C PHE A 9 -13.48 12.09 -20.80
N ARG A 10 -14.61 11.66 -21.32
CA ARG A 10 -14.88 10.26 -21.52
C ARG A 10 -13.89 9.75 -22.54
N LEU A 11 -12.83 9.21 -22.00
CA LEU A 11 -11.92 8.43 -22.82
C LEU A 11 -12.68 7.19 -23.27
N SER A 12 -12.72 6.94 -24.59
CA SER A 12 -13.18 5.69 -25.14
C SER A 12 -12.32 4.54 -24.59
N TRP A 13 -12.81 3.31 -24.62
CA TRP A 13 -12.02 2.12 -24.29
C TRP A 13 -10.66 2.09 -25.04
N LEU A 14 -10.61 2.65 -26.23
CA LEU A 14 -9.37 2.80 -26.99
C LEU A 14 -8.36 3.70 -26.26
N ALA A 15 -8.79 4.81 -25.67
CA ALA A 15 -7.92 5.66 -24.89
C ALA A 15 -7.47 4.98 -23.58
N LEU A 16 -8.28 4.13 -22.95
CA LEU A 16 -7.86 3.30 -21.83
C LEU A 16 -6.76 2.31 -22.26
N ILE A 17 -6.88 1.69 -23.44
CA ILE A 17 -5.83 0.83 -24.00
C ILE A 17 -4.55 1.63 -24.25
N VAL A 18 -4.65 2.82 -24.84
CA VAL A 18 -3.48 3.68 -25.08
C VAL A 18 -2.81 4.06 -23.76
N LEU A 19 -3.56 4.49 -22.75
CA LEU A 19 -3.02 4.80 -21.44
C LEU A 19 -2.37 3.58 -20.77
N PHE A 20 -2.98 2.41 -20.91
CA PHE A 20 -2.43 1.16 -20.40
C PHE A 20 -1.08 0.85 -21.07
N VAL A 21 -1.02 0.89 -22.41
CA VAL A 21 0.21 0.62 -23.17
C VAL A 21 1.29 1.64 -22.83
N VAL A 22 0.96 2.93 -22.79
CA VAL A 22 1.91 3.99 -22.39
C VAL A 22 2.42 3.72 -20.97
N GLY A 23 1.54 3.36 -20.05
CA GLY A 23 1.93 3.03 -18.67
C GLY A 23 2.89 1.84 -18.59
N LEU A 24 2.72 0.82 -19.43
CA LEU A 24 3.64 -0.32 -19.51
C LEU A 24 4.98 0.08 -20.13
N GLU A 25 4.97 0.81 -21.22
CA GLU A 25 6.18 1.27 -21.92
C GLU A 25 7.04 2.17 -21.02
N LEU A 26 6.43 3.11 -20.31
CA LEU A 26 7.16 3.97 -19.37
C LEU A 26 7.85 3.15 -18.26
N ARG A 27 7.18 2.14 -17.70
CA ARG A 27 7.75 1.26 -16.67
C ARG A 27 8.85 0.38 -17.23
N TYR A 28 8.64 -0.16 -18.43
CA TYR A 28 9.66 -0.96 -19.12
C TYR A 28 10.91 -0.15 -19.42
N ALA A 29 10.75 1.09 -19.93
CA ALA A 29 11.87 1.98 -20.22
C ALA A 29 12.68 2.37 -18.97
N GLN A 30 12.05 2.34 -17.79
CA GLN A 30 12.70 2.63 -16.51
C GLN A 30 13.20 1.37 -15.79
N PHE A 31 12.92 0.17 -16.31
CA PHE A 31 13.28 -1.08 -15.65
C PHE A 31 14.80 -1.19 -15.43
N GLY A 32 15.19 -1.32 -14.16
CA GLY A 32 16.59 -1.42 -13.77
C GLY A 32 17.37 -0.10 -13.72
N VAL A 33 16.74 1.05 -14.03
CA VAL A 33 17.41 2.36 -14.01
C VAL A 33 17.56 2.90 -12.59
N GLY A 34 16.63 2.63 -11.70
CA GLY A 34 16.67 3.08 -10.31
C GLY A 34 17.57 2.23 -9.41
N PHE A 35 17.98 2.80 -8.27
CA PHE A 35 18.66 2.09 -7.20
C PHE A 35 17.82 2.11 -5.93
N SER A 36 17.63 0.93 -5.34
CA SER A 36 17.05 0.74 -4.02
C SER A 36 17.88 -0.30 -3.27
N ASP A 37 18.00 -0.13 -1.97
CA ASP A 37 18.63 -1.11 -1.07
C ASP A 37 17.68 -2.30 -0.76
N VAL A 38 16.40 -2.13 -1.03
CA VAL A 38 15.36 -3.15 -0.81
C VAL A 38 15.67 -4.50 -1.47
N PRO A 39 16.07 -4.57 -2.76
CA PRO A 39 16.46 -5.84 -3.38
C PRO A 39 17.66 -6.51 -2.70
N LEU A 40 18.61 -5.74 -2.20
CA LEU A 40 19.75 -6.29 -1.48
C LEU A 40 19.34 -6.91 -0.14
N ALA A 41 18.51 -6.20 0.63
CA ALA A 41 17.97 -6.70 1.90
C ALA A 41 17.14 -7.97 1.70
N ILE A 42 16.30 -8.01 0.65
CA ILE A 42 15.46 -9.18 0.33
C ILE A 42 16.35 -10.37 -0.08
N ARG A 43 17.30 -10.18 -0.99
CA ARG A 43 18.22 -11.25 -1.40
C ARG A 43 19.01 -11.79 -0.23
N GLY A 44 19.57 -10.93 0.61
CA GLY A 44 20.28 -11.37 1.81
C GLY A 44 19.43 -12.20 2.75
N ALA A 45 18.17 -11.84 2.96
CA ALA A 45 17.22 -12.63 3.76
C ALA A 45 16.90 -13.99 3.12
N LEU A 46 16.73 -14.05 1.80
CA LEU A 46 16.47 -15.28 1.07
C LEU A 46 17.69 -16.22 1.06
N ASP A 47 18.90 -15.67 0.90
CA ASP A 47 20.15 -16.43 0.97
C ASP A 47 20.38 -17.04 2.35
N GLN A 48 20.08 -16.28 3.41
CA GLN A 48 20.06 -16.78 4.79
C GLN A 48 19.08 -17.95 4.95
N LEU A 49 17.86 -17.77 4.45
CA LEU A 49 16.84 -18.82 4.54
C LEU A 49 17.24 -20.07 3.74
N ALA A 50 17.81 -19.91 2.54
CA ALA A 50 18.26 -21.02 1.69
C ALA A 50 19.41 -21.80 2.34
N SER A 51 20.25 -21.14 3.16
CA SER A 51 21.30 -21.80 3.95
C SER A 51 20.80 -22.41 5.26
N GLY A 52 19.50 -22.40 5.51
CA GLY A 52 18.91 -22.87 6.79
C GLY A 52 19.05 -21.88 7.94
N GLY A 53 19.47 -20.64 7.65
CA GLY A 53 19.65 -19.57 8.64
C GLY A 53 18.35 -18.80 8.88
N ASN A 54 18.48 -17.72 9.66
CA ASN A 54 17.40 -16.85 10.07
C ASN A 54 17.39 -15.57 9.19
N PRO A 55 16.33 -15.28 8.41
CA PRO A 55 16.29 -14.11 7.52
C PRO A 55 16.35 -12.77 8.27
N TYR A 56 16.08 -12.76 9.58
CA TYR A 56 16.14 -11.59 10.44
C TYR A 56 17.46 -11.42 11.19
N VAL A 57 18.46 -12.24 10.91
CA VAL A 57 19.80 -12.07 11.49
C VAL A 57 20.73 -11.53 10.42
N PRO A 58 21.33 -10.33 10.62
CA PRO A 58 22.29 -9.79 9.67
C PRO A 58 23.46 -10.73 9.45
N VAL A 59 23.93 -10.84 8.21
CA VAL A 59 25.13 -11.64 7.90
C VAL A 59 26.36 -10.93 8.50
N PRO A 60 27.11 -11.56 9.40
CA PRO A 60 28.29 -10.94 10.00
C PRO A 60 29.31 -10.51 8.95
N GLY A 61 29.78 -9.25 9.04
CA GLY A 61 30.76 -8.69 8.12
C GLY A 61 30.22 -8.35 6.72
N SER A 62 28.92 -8.48 6.50
CA SER A 62 28.28 -8.11 5.24
C SER A 62 27.86 -6.63 5.25
N SER A 63 27.94 -6.00 4.08
CA SER A 63 27.33 -4.68 3.82
C SER A 63 25.87 -4.76 3.42
N ILE A 64 25.26 -5.95 3.49
CA ILE A 64 23.84 -6.15 3.14
C ILE A 64 22.98 -5.47 4.20
N PRO A 65 22.03 -4.61 3.79
CA PRO A 65 21.11 -3.97 4.72
C PRO A 65 20.28 -4.98 5.52
N PRO A 66 19.90 -4.67 6.76
CA PRO A 66 18.95 -5.48 7.53
C PRO A 66 17.64 -5.67 6.75
N PHE A 67 16.92 -6.77 7.00
CA PHE A 67 15.64 -7.07 6.36
C PHE A 67 14.45 -6.56 7.22
N PRO A 68 13.96 -5.32 7.05
CA PRO A 68 12.97 -4.71 7.93
C PRO A 68 11.54 -4.93 7.44
N TYR A 69 11.25 -6.09 6.86
CA TYR A 69 9.93 -6.40 6.32
C TYR A 69 9.29 -7.54 7.11
N GLY A 70 7.98 -7.63 7.03
CA GLY A 70 7.25 -8.68 7.71
C GLY A 70 7.43 -10.06 7.05
N PRO A 71 7.00 -11.13 7.75
CA PRO A 71 7.23 -12.50 7.30
C PRO A 71 6.57 -12.84 5.96
N PHE A 72 5.49 -12.16 5.58
CA PHE A 72 4.89 -12.38 4.27
C PHE A 72 5.82 -11.92 3.13
N ALA A 73 6.66 -10.90 3.34
CA ALA A 73 7.62 -10.49 2.33
C ALA A 73 8.65 -11.59 2.03
N VAL A 74 9.11 -12.33 3.04
CA VAL A 74 9.98 -13.51 2.83
C VAL A 74 9.29 -14.52 1.94
N LEU A 75 8.06 -14.91 2.28
CA LEU A 75 7.29 -15.90 1.51
C LEU A 75 6.95 -15.41 0.09
N TRP A 76 6.68 -14.12 -0.06
CA TRP A 76 6.32 -13.50 -1.34
C TRP A 76 7.46 -13.55 -2.35
N TYR A 77 8.69 -13.31 -1.91
CA TYR A 77 9.85 -13.28 -2.79
C TYR A 77 10.54 -14.65 -2.99
N LEU A 78 10.17 -15.67 -2.24
CA LEU A 78 10.74 -17.03 -2.39
C LEU A 78 10.68 -17.58 -3.83
N PRO A 79 9.58 -17.42 -4.60
CA PRO A 79 9.49 -18.00 -5.95
C PRO A 79 10.40 -17.32 -6.98
N MET A 80 10.78 -16.08 -6.74
CA MET A 80 11.58 -15.28 -7.67
C MET A 80 12.81 -14.71 -6.97
N HIS A 81 14.00 -15.07 -7.41
CA HIS A 81 15.25 -14.54 -6.86
C HIS A 81 15.51 -13.08 -7.23
N ASP A 82 14.76 -12.50 -8.17
CA ASP A 82 14.85 -11.09 -8.52
C ASP A 82 13.63 -10.28 -8.06
N PRO A 83 13.73 -9.58 -6.91
CA PRO A 83 12.64 -8.75 -6.41
C PRO A 83 12.24 -7.62 -7.38
N ARG A 84 13.16 -7.10 -8.19
CA ARG A 84 12.85 -6.04 -9.17
C ARG A 84 11.87 -6.54 -10.23
N PHE A 85 12.10 -7.73 -10.75
CA PHE A 85 11.21 -8.33 -11.75
C PHE A 85 9.83 -8.62 -11.16
N GLN A 86 9.79 -9.08 -9.91
CA GLN A 86 8.52 -9.34 -9.23
C GLN A 86 7.73 -8.05 -8.99
N GLU A 87 8.37 -6.98 -8.51
CA GLU A 87 7.72 -5.68 -8.32
C GLU A 87 7.28 -5.07 -9.66
N PHE A 88 8.04 -5.27 -10.73
CA PHE A 88 7.64 -4.86 -12.07
C PHE A 88 6.36 -5.58 -12.52
N ILE A 89 6.25 -6.90 -12.32
CA ILE A 89 5.01 -7.64 -12.61
C ILE A 89 3.85 -7.10 -11.78
N VAL A 90 4.07 -6.81 -10.50
CA VAL A 90 3.02 -6.26 -9.63
C VAL A 90 2.60 -4.87 -10.09
N ALA A 91 3.52 -4.03 -10.56
CA ALA A 91 3.19 -2.72 -11.13
C ALA A 91 2.35 -2.85 -12.42
N ILE A 92 2.62 -3.87 -13.26
CA ILE A 92 1.76 -4.23 -14.39
C ILE A 92 0.39 -4.67 -13.91
N MET A 93 0.30 -5.51 -12.88
CA MET A 93 -0.98 -5.93 -12.29
C MET A 93 -1.78 -4.74 -11.79
N ALA A 94 -1.17 -3.80 -11.08
CA ALA A 94 -1.83 -2.57 -10.62
C ALA A 94 -2.39 -1.75 -11.81
N THR A 95 -1.60 -1.59 -12.86
CA THR A 95 -2.02 -0.88 -14.08
C THR A 95 -3.19 -1.61 -14.75
N THR A 96 -3.13 -2.95 -14.79
CA THR A 96 -4.19 -3.80 -15.33
C THR A 96 -5.49 -3.69 -14.53
N LEU A 97 -5.41 -3.71 -13.20
CA LEU A 97 -6.57 -3.53 -12.32
C LEU A 97 -7.25 -2.18 -12.57
N LEU A 98 -6.49 -1.11 -12.72
CA LEU A 98 -7.04 0.22 -13.04
C LEU A 98 -7.64 0.28 -14.44
N ALA A 99 -7.05 -0.39 -15.43
CA ALA A 99 -7.62 -0.49 -16.76
C ALA A 99 -8.96 -1.24 -16.74
N PHE A 100 -9.06 -2.37 -16.03
CA PHE A 100 -10.32 -3.09 -15.84
C PHE A 100 -11.37 -2.32 -15.04
N ARG A 101 -10.95 -1.41 -14.17
CA ARG A 101 -11.86 -0.47 -13.51
C ARG A 101 -12.59 0.39 -14.54
N GLY A 102 -11.97 0.68 -15.69
CA GLY A 102 -12.55 1.44 -16.79
C GLY A 102 -12.67 2.94 -16.52
N GLU A 103 -12.01 3.45 -15.49
CA GLU A 103 -12.06 4.85 -15.10
C GLU A 103 -10.79 5.58 -15.53
N PRO A 104 -10.91 6.63 -16.37
CA PRO A 104 -9.75 7.16 -17.09
C PRO A 104 -8.79 7.99 -16.24
N MET A 105 -9.29 8.74 -15.25
CA MET A 105 -8.46 9.65 -14.48
C MET A 105 -7.48 8.88 -13.60
N GLY A 106 -7.98 7.85 -12.89
CA GLY A 106 -7.16 7.01 -12.04
C GLY A 106 -6.09 6.28 -12.84
N LEU A 107 -6.45 5.70 -14.00
CA LEU A 107 -5.49 5.06 -14.89
C LEU A 107 -4.46 6.05 -15.45
N ALA A 108 -4.88 7.24 -15.89
CA ALA A 108 -3.97 8.26 -16.40
C ALA A 108 -2.95 8.70 -15.36
N LEU A 109 -3.40 8.98 -14.12
CA LEU A 109 -2.52 9.36 -13.03
C LEU A 109 -1.50 8.24 -12.71
N TRP A 110 -1.98 7.01 -12.58
CA TRP A 110 -1.11 5.87 -12.29
C TRP A 110 -0.13 5.58 -13.41
N ALA A 111 -0.58 5.63 -14.66
CA ALA A 111 0.22 5.30 -15.83
C ALA A 111 1.38 6.28 -16.06
N THR A 112 1.16 7.57 -15.75
CA THR A 112 2.08 8.65 -16.17
C THR A 112 2.76 9.41 -15.02
N ALA A 113 2.34 9.21 -13.75
CA ALA A 113 2.97 9.91 -12.65
C ALA A 113 4.41 9.42 -12.43
N PRO A 114 5.41 10.32 -12.37
CA PRO A 114 6.81 9.94 -12.19
C PRO A 114 7.03 9.05 -10.96
N LEU A 115 6.31 9.32 -9.87
CA LEU A 115 6.38 8.53 -8.65
C LEU A 115 6.06 7.05 -8.90
N THR A 116 4.96 6.76 -9.60
CA THR A 116 4.51 5.38 -9.85
C THR A 116 5.31 4.68 -10.93
N VAL A 117 5.90 5.44 -11.86
CA VAL A 117 6.71 4.90 -12.96
C VAL A 117 8.13 4.57 -12.48
N ASN A 118 8.82 5.54 -11.85
CA ASN A 118 10.21 5.37 -11.46
C ASN A 118 10.39 4.31 -10.37
N LEU A 119 9.49 4.30 -9.38
CA LEU A 119 9.55 3.33 -8.27
C LEU A 119 9.06 1.92 -8.64
N ALA A 120 8.45 1.73 -9.82
CA ALA A 120 8.08 0.40 -10.31
C ALA A 120 9.30 -0.45 -10.71
N SER A 121 10.43 0.18 -10.97
CA SER A 121 11.59 -0.44 -11.60
C SER A 121 12.85 -0.45 -10.73
N ASP A 122 12.85 0.27 -9.60
CA ASP A 122 14.00 0.31 -8.68
C ASP A 122 14.05 -0.90 -7.73
N GLY A 123 12.95 -1.67 -7.66
CA GLY A 123 12.81 -2.85 -6.81
C GLY A 123 12.33 -2.53 -5.38
N SER A 124 11.87 -1.31 -5.13
CA SER A 124 11.18 -1.00 -3.88
C SER A 124 9.86 -1.80 -3.82
N ASN A 125 9.57 -2.38 -2.65
CA ASN A 125 8.46 -3.31 -2.48
C ASN A 125 7.09 -2.63 -2.22
N ASP A 126 6.96 -1.37 -2.60
CA ASP A 126 5.77 -0.56 -2.33
C ASP A 126 4.62 -0.85 -3.29
N HIS A 127 4.90 -1.35 -4.50
CA HIS A 127 3.86 -1.78 -5.43
C HIS A 127 3.14 -3.02 -4.95
N THR A 128 3.86 -4.01 -4.41
CA THR A 128 3.24 -5.17 -3.77
C THR A 128 2.39 -4.75 -2.58
N ALA A 129 2.91 -3.89 -1.69
CA ALA A 129 2.13 -3.38 -0.56
C ALA A 129 0.85 -2.65 -1.03
N ALA A 130 0.94 -1.86 -2.11
CA ALA A 130 -0.18 -1.14 -2.69
C ALA A 130 -1.27 -2.07 -3.25
N VAL A 131 -0.88 -3.08 -4.01
CA VAL A 131 -1.83 -4.06 -4.59
C VAL A 131 -2.48 -4.89 -3.50
N LEU A 132 -1.72 -5.39 -2.53
CA LEU A 132 -2.27 -6.13 -1.38
C LEU A 132 -3.30 -5.30 -0.63
N LEU A 133 -2.99 -4.04 -0.33
CA LEU A 133 -3.91 -3.13 0.34
C LEU A 133 -5.15 -2.85 -0.51
N LEU A 134 -5.00 -2.53 -1.79
CA LEU A 134 -6.13 -2.27 -2.67
C LEU A 134 -7.07 -3.49 -2.76
N VAL A 135 -6.52 -4.68 -2.99
CA VAL A 135 -7.31 -5.92 -3.05
C VAL A 135 -8.04 -6.15 -1.72
N ALA A 136 -7.36 -5.95 -0.60
CA ALA A 136 -7.98 -6.09 0.71
C ALA A 136 -9.15 -5.10 0.91
N LEU A 137 -9.00 -3.83 0.49
CA LEU A 137 -10.06 -2.82 0.55
C LEU A 137 -11.23 -3.14 -0.38
N LEU A 138 -10.99 -3.69 -1.57
CA LEU A 138 -12.05 -4.11 -2.49
C LEU A 138 -12.85 -5.31 -1.94
N VAL A 139 -12.16 -6.26 -1.31
CA VAL A 139 -12.82 -7.38 -0.63
C VAL A 139 -13.57 -6.89 0.61
N LEU A 140 -13.01 -5.92 1.34
CA LEU A 140 -13.63 -5.32 2.52
C LEU A 140 -15.01 -4.73 2.21
N GLU A 141 -15.19 -4.10 1.06
CA GLU A 141 -16.47 -3.51 0.63
C GLU A 141 -17.59 -4.56 0.48
N ARG A 142 -17.24 -5.81 0.24
CA ARG A 142 -18.19 -6.91 -0.05
C ARG A 142 -18.27 -7.93 1.08
N ALA A 143 -17.18 -8.16 1.75
CA ALA A 143 -17.03 -9.14 2.82
C ALA A 143 -16.14 -8.57 3.93
N PRO A 144 -16.70 -7.78 4.87
CA PRO A 144 -15.91 -7.00 5.83
C PRO A 144 -14.89 -7.81 6.64
N ARG A 145 -15.27 -9.01 7.09
CA ARG A 145 -14.35 -9.88 7.85
C ARG A 145 -13.22 -10.41 6.99
N ALA A 146 -13.51 -10.82 5.75
CA ALA A 146 -12.50 -11.33 4.83
C ALA A 146 -11.54 -10.21 4.39
N GLY A 147 -12.08 -9.02 4.07
CA GLY A 147 -11.25 -7.87 3.75
C GLY A 147 -10.36 -7.41 4.90
N ALA A 148 -10.89 -7.40 6.12
CA ALA A 148 -10.10 -7.09 7.31
C ALA A 148 -8.99 -8.12 7.56
N LEU A 149 -9.27 -9.43 7.39
CA LEU A 149 -8.26 -10.49 7.46
C LEU A 149 -7.15 -10.24 6.43
N LEU A 150 -7.50 -9.88 5.18
CA LEU A 150 -6.52 -9.57 4.15
C LEU A 150 -5.71 -8.31 4.48
N ILE A 151 -6.30 -7.29 5.13
CA ILE A 151 -5.55 -6.12 5.65
C ILE A 151 -4.54 -6.56 6.70
N GLY A 152 -4.91 -7.46 7.60
CA GLY A 152 -3.99 -8.05 8.57
C GLY A 152 -2.85 -8.81 7.89
N ILE A 153 -3.14 -9.60 6.87
CA ILE A 153 -2.12 -10.29 6.06
C ILE A 153 -1.22 -9.27 5.33
N ALA A 154 -1.78 -8.22 4.72
CA ALA A 154 -1.01 -7.16 4.08
C ALA A 154 -0.07 -6.45 5.08
N ALA A 155 -0.49 -6.31 6.35
CA ALA A 155 0.35 -5.76 7.40
C ALA A 155 1.54 -6.65 7.77
N THR A 156 1.51 -7.93 7.44
CA THR A 156 2.65 -8.84 7.58
C THR A 156 3.63 -8.75 6.40
N PHE A 157 3.29 -8.00 5.36
CA PHE A 157 4.20 -7.56 4.32
C PHE A 157 4.82 -6.20 4.68
N LYS A 158 3.96 -5.19 4.91
CA LYS A 158 4.32 -3.88 5.44
C LYS A 158 3.33 -3.46 6.53
N ILE A 159 3.83 -3.22 7.73
CA ILE A 159 3.04 -2.95 8.93
C ILE A 159 2.03 -1.79 8.79
N TYR A 160 2.26 -0.90 7.87
CA TYR A 160 1.43 0.30 7.63
C TYR A 160 -0.03 -0.01 7.30
N ALA A 161 -0.34 -1.20 6.77
CA ALA A 161 -1.71 -1.60 6.48
C ALA A 161 -2.58 -1.66 7.76
N LEU A 162 -2.00 -1.75 8.95
CA LEU A 162 -2.72 -1.67 10.23
C LEU A 162 -3.45 -0.34 10.44
N ALA A 163 -3.07 0.72 9.73
CA ALA A 163 -3.74 2.02 9.78
C ALA A 163 -5.25 1.95 9.42
N TRP A 164 -5.68 0.92 8.72
CA TRP A 164 -7.08 0.72 8.36
C TRP A 164 -7.89 -0.04 9.41
N LEU A 165 -7.27 -0.70 10.38
CA LEU A 165 -8.01 -1.47 11.39
C LEU A 165 -8.88 -0.62 12.33
N PRO A 166 -8.42 0.55 12.86
CA PRO A 166 -9.27 1.37 13.71
C PRO A 166 -10.57 1.82 13.02
N PRO A 167 -10.56 2.40 11.81
CA PRO A 167 -11.80 2.74 11.12
C PRO A 167 -12.68 1.53 10.78
N ILE A 168 -12.10 0.35 10.52
CA ILE A 168 -12.86 -0.89 10.30
C ILE A 168 -13.62 -1.29 11.56
N PHE A 169 -13.03 -1.14 12.75
CA PHE A 169 -13.71 -1.42 14.01
C PHE A 169 -15.02 -0.64 14.13
N PHE A 170 -14.98 0.66 13.85
CA PHE A 170 -16.15 1.53 13.97
C PHE A 170 -17.16 1.35 12.85
N TRP A 171 -16.72 0.93 11.66
CA TRP A 171 -17.62 0.70 10.52
C TRP A 171 -18.22 -0.70 10.50
N ALA A 172 -17.44 -1.74 10.73
CA ALA A 172 -17.82 -3.14 10.55
C ALA A 172 -17.82 -3.95 11.85
N GLY A 173 -17.51 -3.31 12.98
CA GLY A 173 -17.60 -3.89 14.31
C GLY A 173 -16.40 -4.76 14.71
N ALA A 174 -16.45 -5.21 15.97
CA ALA A 174 -15.37 -5.95 16.63
C ALA A 174 -14.99 -7.26 15.90
N GLY A 175 -15.96 -7.93 15.26
CA GLY A 175 -15.70 -9.18 14.53
C GLY A 175 -14.81 -9.00 13.28
N ALA A 176 -14.95 -7.87 12.57
CA ALA A 176 -14.08 -7.55 11.44
C ALA A 176 -12.69 -7.12 11.94
N PHE A 177 -12.63 -6.30 12.99
CA PHE A 177 -11.38 -5.92 13.62
C PHE A 177 -10.59 -7.15 14.11
N ALA A 178 -11.24 -8.07 14.82
CA ALA A 178 -10.63 -9.33 15.27
C ALA A 178 -10.11 -10.18 14.11
N ALA A 179 -10.85 -10.23 12.97
CA ALA A 179 -10.37 -10.90 11.78
C ALA A 179 -9.09 -10.26 11.22
N GLY A 180 -8.99 -8.92 11.27
CA GLY A 180 -7.76 -8.21 10.87
C GLY A 180 -6.58 -8.56 11.77
N LEU A 181 -6.78 -8.56 13.08
CA LEU A 181 -5.74 -9.01 14.03
C LEU A 181 -5.35 -10.47 13.81
N ALA A 182 -6.32 -11.35 13.55
CA ALA A 182 -6.05 -12.75 13.23
C ALA A 182 -5.24 -12.90 11.94
N GLY A 183 -5.53 -12.10 10.89
CA GLY A 183 -4.75 -12.06 9.67
C GLY A 183 -3.29 -11.66 9.91
N ALA A 184 -3.05 -10.67 10.76
CA ALA A 184 -1.69 -10.29 11.15
C ALA A 184 -1.02 -11.41 11.98
N ALA A 185 -1.72 -11.95 12.97
CA ALA A 185 -1.20 -13.01 13.83
C ALA A 185 -0.85 -14.30 13.05
N LEU A 186 -1.59 -14.61 11.99
CA LEU A 186 -1.41 -15.82 11.17
C LEU A 186 0.03 -16.00 10.68
N LEU A 187 0.74 -14.92 10.39
CA LEU A 187 2.12 -14.99 9.91
C LEU A 187 3.12 -14.46 10.94
N TRP A 188 2.77 -13.43 11.73
CA TRP A 188 3.69 -12.92 12.75
C TRP A 188 3.95 -13.91 13.88
N VAL A 189 2.93 -14.68 14.32
CA VAL A 189 3.12 -15.64 15.41
C VAL A 189 4.05 -16.79 15.00
N PRO A 190 3.83 -17.50 13.88
CA PRO A 190 4.78 -18.50 13.40
C PRO A 190 6.19 -17.94 13.18
N ALA A 191 6.31 -16.75 12.58
CA ALA A 191 7.61 -16.11 12.37
C ALA A 191 8.34 -15.82 13.68
N ALA A 192 7.64 -15.32 14.70
CA ALA A 192 8.21 -15.07 16.02
C ALA A 192 8.67 -16.36 16.72
N ILE A 193 7.96 -17.46 16.51
CA ILE A 193 8.34 -18.78 17.04
C ILE A 193 9.56 -19.32 16.29
N LEU A 194 9.56 -19.28 14.96
CA LEU A 194 10.61 -19.88 14.12
C LEU A 194 11.92 -19.07 14.14
N TRP A 195 11.82 -17.77 14.08
CA TRP A 195 12.97 -16.87 13.88
C TRP A 195 13.32 -16.04 15.12
N GLY A 196 12.48 -16.09 16.14
CA GLY A 196 12.65 -15.33 17.39
C GLY A 196 12.14 -13.90 17.30
N ALA A 197 11.21 -13.53 18.19
CA ALA A 197 10.66 -12.18 18.24
C ALA A 197 11.74 -11.11 18.48
N SER A 198 12.77 -11.42 19.28
CA SER A 198 13.90 -10.53 19.54
C SER A 198 14.73 -10.24 18.30
N ASN A 199 14.98 -11.24 17.44
CA ASN A 199 15.72 -11.06 16.19
C ASN A 199 14.94 -10.16 15.22
N ILE A 200 13.63 -10.43 15.08
CA ILE A 200 12.75 -9.61 14.25
C ILE A 200 12.78 -8.15 14.73
N PHE A 201 12.59 -7.92 16.02
CA PHE A 201 12.60 -6.57 16.59
C PHE A 201 13.95 -5.87 16.43
N ALA A 202 15.06 -6.56 16.70
CA ALA A 202 16.41 -6.03 16.53
C ALA A 202 16.69 -5.63 15.08
N THR A 203 16.18 -6.39 14.11
CA THR A 203 16.33 -6.06 12.69
C THR A 203 15.58 -4.80 12.29
N PHE A 204 14.35 -4.62 12.79
CA PHE A 204 13.62 -3.36 12.58
C PHE A 204 14.35 -2.17 13.20
N GLN A 205 14.87 -2.31 14.41
CA GLN A 205 15.68 -1.26 15.06
C GLN A 205 16.98 -0.97 14.28
N ALA A 206 17.67 -2.00 13.79
CA ALA A 206 18.89 -1.82 13.02
C ALA A 206 18.63 -1.11 11.68
N ALA A 207 17.53 -1.44 11.00
CA ALA A 207 17.13 -0.76 9.78
C ALA A 207 16.76 0.71 10.03
N ASP A 208 16.10 1.01 11.13
CA ASP A 208 15.76 2.38 11.51
C ASP A 208 17.01 3.20 11.85
N ALA A 209 17.99 2.59 12.52
CA ALA A 209 19.24 3.23 12.92
C ALA A 209 20.18 3.60 11.73
N VAL A 210 19.93 3.09 10.52
CA VAL A 210 20.65 3.50 9.31
C VAL A 210 20.32 4.94 8.92
N HIS A 211 19.14 5.41 9.24
CA HIS A 211 18.65 6.74 8.89
C HIS A 211 19.14 7.79 9.89
N LYS A 212 20.29 8.39 9.62
CA LYS A 212 20.94 9.38 10.52
C LYS A 212 20.45 10.81 10.31
N THR A 213 19.81 11.09 9.16
CA THR A 213 19.30 12.41 8.79
C THR A 213 17.80 12.33 8.52
N PRO A 214 17.00 13.33 8.95
CA PRO A 214 15.59 13.36 8.62
C PRO A 214 15.39 13.53 7.11
N TYR A 215 14.38 12.85 6.56
CA TYR A 215 14.08 12.89 5.14
C TYR A 215 12.57 12.72 4.90
N PHE A 216 12.01 13.51 4.00
CA PHE A 216 10.62 13.49 3.56
C PHE A 216 9.62 13.37 4.73
N SER A 217 9.81 14.17 5.78
CA SER A 217 9.09 14.05 7.04
C SER A 217 8.95 15.40 7.74
N LEU A 218 8.13 15.44 8.80
CA LEU A 218 8.02 16.60 9.68
C LEU A 218 9.38 16.93 10.35
N ALA A 219 10.16 15.90 10.70
CA ALA A 219 11.49 16.10 11.26
C ALA A 219 12.41 16.85 10.30
N GLU A 220 12.35 16.56 9.02
CA GLU A 220 13.09 17.32 7.99
C GLU A 220 12.64 18.79 7.94
N ALA A 221 11.34 19.04 7.96
CA ALA A 221 10.82 20.40 7.97
C ALA A 221 11.25 21.19 9.21
N VAL A 222 11.21 20.55 10.39
CA VAL A 222 11.65 21.16 11.67
C VAL A 222 13.17 21.39 11.69
N SER A 223 13.98 20.45 11.19
CA SER A 223 15.45 20.58 11.15
C SER A 223 15.91 21.81 10.34
N ARG A 224 15.14 22.21 9.31
CA ARG A 224 15.40 23.42 8.52
C ARG A 224 15.22 24.72 9.32
N THR A 225 14.55 24.67 10.47
CA THR A 225 14.36 25.82 11.38
C THR A 225 15.47 25.97 12.43
N ARG A 226 16.57 25.21 12.33
CA ARG A 226 17.70 25.14 13.27
C ARG A 226 17.33 24.51 14.63
N VAL A 227 16.18 23.90 14.76
CA VAL A 227 15.81 23.11 15.93
C VAL A 227 16.50 21.76 15.86
N HIS A 228 17.17 21.38 16.94
CA HIS A 228 17.77 20.05 17.03
C HIS A 228 16.69 18.99 17.12
N VAL A 229 16.70 18.03 16.20
CA VAL A 229 15.74 16.92 16.14
C VAL A 229 16.45 15.61 16.44
N THR A 230 15.82 14.77 17.26
CA THR A 230 16.31 13.42 17.55
C THR A 230 15.35 12.39 16.95
N GLN A 231 15.90 11.29 16.47
CA GLN A 231 15.12 10.20 15.89
C GLN A 231 14.06 9.70 16.86
N SER A 232 14.45 9.39 18.11
CA SER A 232 13.53 8.86 19.13
C SER A 232 12.33 9.77 19.43
N THR A 233 12.55 11.09 19.42
CA THR A 233 11.44 12.05 19.62
C THR A 233 10.40 11.94 18.51
N PHE A 234 10.86 11.86 17.26
CA PHE A 234 9.95 11.79 16.11
C PHE A 234 9.33 10.41 15.93
N ASP A 235 9.98 9.33 16.39
CA ASP A 235 9.38 8.00 16.40
C ASP A 235 8.25 7.90 17.43
N ILE A 236 8.41 8.52 18.59
CA ILE A 236 7.32 8.66 19.57
C ILE A 236 6.21 9.56 19.01
N LEU A 237 6.56 10.70 18.39
CA LEU A 237 5.59 11.60 17.78
C LEU A 237 4.78 10.91 16.68
N ARG A 238 5.40 10.07 15.86
CA ARG A 238 4.75 9.23 14.84
C ARG A 238 3.64 8.37 15.46
N LEU A 239 3.94 7.68 16.55
CA LEU A 239 2.96 6.82 17.23
C LEU A 239 1.81 7.63 17.82
N ILE A 240 2.12 8.74 18.50
CA ILE A 240 1.11 9.63 19.10
C ILE A 240 0.23 10.24 18.01
N ALA A 241 0.82 10.77 16.94
CA ALA A 241 0.09 11.40 15.86
C ALA A 241 -0.82 10.40 15.14
N GLY A 242 -0.33 9.19 14.85
CA GLY A 242 -1.12 8.11 14.26
C GLY A 242 -2.27 7.67 15.16
N ALA A 243 -2.01 7.43 16.45
CA ALA A 243 -3.03 7.05 17.43
C ALA A 243 -4.08 8.14 17.62
N THR A 244 -3.65 9.41 17.73
CA THR A 244 -4.57 10.55 17.85
C THR A 244 -5.45 10.68 16.61
N THR A 245 -4.87 10.59 15.41
CA THR A 245 -5.62 10.63 14.15
C THR A 245 -6.64 9.49 14.08
N ALA A 246 -6.24 8.29 14.49
CA ALA A 246 -7.13 7.14 14.55
C ALA A 246 -8.29 7.37 15.55
N ALA A 247 -7.98 7.86 16.76
CA ALA A 247 -8.98 8.14 17.79
C ALA A 247 -9.97 9.25 17.38
N VAL A 248 -9.49 10.26 16.65
CA VAL A 248 -10.34 11.38 16.21
C VAL A 248 -11.19 11.01 14.99
N LEU A 249 -10.63 10.34 13.99
CA LEU A 249 -11.36 10.09 12.73
C LEU A 249 -12.23 8.84 12.74
N SER A 250 -11.75 7.76 13.39
CA SER A 250 -12.41 6.45 13.27
C SER A 250 -13.83 6.41 13.84
N PRO A 251 -14.18 7.08 14.96
CA PRO A 251 -15.54 7.07 15.49
C PRO A 251 -16.60 7.67 14.56
N PHE A 252 -16.19 8.48 13.59
CA PHE A 252 -17.10 9.11 12.62
C PHE A 252 -17.28 8.31 11.34
N VAL A 253 -16.55 7.21 11.18
CA VAL A 253 -16.63 6.37 9.98
C VAL A 253 -17.94 5.57 9.97
N ARG A 254 -18.74 5.76 8.90
CA ARG A 254 -20.05 5.08 8.71
C ARG A 254 -20.15 4.36 7.37
N THR A 255 -19.16 4.54 6.50
CA THR A 255 -19.18 3.98 5.14
C THR A 255 -17.82 3.37 4.79
N HIS A 256 -17.80 2.46 3.81
CA HIS A 256 -16.55 1.93 3.27
C HIS A 256 -15.61 3.04 2.77
N ARG A 257 -16.14 4.08 2.09
CA ARG A 257 -15.34 5.25 1.67
C ARG A 257 -14.74 5.98 2.88
N GLY A 258 -15.48 6.08 3.98
CA GLY A 258 -14.97 6.62 5.23
C GLY A 258 -13.81 5.80 5.78
N VAL A 259 -13.87 4.46 5.71
CA VAL A 259 -12.75 3.58 6.08
C VAL A 259 -11.53 3.88 5.23
N VAL A 260 -11.70 3.98 3.90
CA VAL A 260 -10.61 4.26 2.96
C VAL A 260 -9.94 5.60 3.30
N VAL A 261 -10.72 6.67 3.43
CA VAL A 261 -10.20 8.02 3.70
C VAL A 261 -9.54 8.12 5.08
N ALA A 262 -10.20 7.60 6.12
CA ALA A 262 -9.64 7.63 7.47
C ALA A 262 -8.34 6.80 7.56
N GLY A 263 -8.31 5.61 6.96
CA GLY A 263 -7.11 4.78 6.88
C GLY A 263 -5.95 5.48 6.16
N MET A 264 -6.22 6.14 5.02
CA MET A 264 -5.21 6.94 4.32
C MET A 264 -4.69 8.10 5.17
N ALA A 265 -5.57 8.80 5.88
CA ALA A 265 -5.17 9.90 6.76
C ALA A 265 -4.29 9.42 7.93
N ILE A 266 -4.69 8.32 8.59
CA ILE A 266 -3.90 7.70 9.68
C ILE A 266 -2.53 7.27 9.14
N TYR A 267 -2.52 6.58 8.01
CA TYR A 267 -1.29 6.15 7.34
C TYR A 267 -0.36 7.32 7.03
N PHE A 268 -0.87 8.35 6.35
CA PHE A 268 -0.07 9.51 5.95
C PHE A 268 0.48 10.27 7.16
N VAL A 269 -0.37 10.55 8.16
CA VAL A 269 0.04 11.26 9.38
C VAL A 269 1.10 10.45 10.14
N THR A 270 0.92 9.14 10.27
CA THR A 270 1.89 8.25 10.92
C THR A 270 3.25 8.29 10.23
N LEU A 271 3.28 8.27 8.90
CA LEU A 271 4.54 8.33 8.15
C LEU A 271 5.19 9.71 8.22
N TYR A 272 4.40 10.76 7.96
CA TYR A 272 4.93 12.12 7.87
C TYR A 272 5.40 12.68 9.22
N ALA A 273 4.75 12.31 10.33
CA ALA A 273 5.15 12.72 11.67
C ALA A 273 6.46 12.08 12.17
N GLY A 274 6.99 11.06 11.49
CA GLY A 274 8.21 10.37 11.87
C GLY A 274 9.49 11.14 11.59
N PHE A 275 10.61 10.51 11.92
CA PHE A 275 11.94 11.07 11.64
C PHE A 275 12.31 10.93 10.16
N TRP A 276 12.06 9.77 9.59
CA TRP A 276 12.41 9.43 8.22
C TRP A 276 11.25 8.78 7.49
N SER A 277 11.09 9.15 6.23
CA SER A 277 10.14 8.56 5.30
C SER A 277 10.74 8.57 3.89
N THR A 278 10.04 8.03 2.92
CA THR A 278 10.42 8.06 1.50
C THR A 278 9.18 8.27 0.64
N PRO A 279 9.32 8.94 -0.52
CA PRO A 279 8.23 9.04 -1.48
C PRO A 279 7.64 7.68 -1.89
N ALA A 280 8.42 6.60 -1.85
CA ALA A 280 7.96 5.24 -2.13
C ALA A 280 6.79 4.82 -1.23
N TYR A 281 6.77 5.27 0.02
CA TYR A 281 5.67 4.99 0.96
C TYR A 281 4.34 5.65 0.55
N LEU A 282 4.33 6.56 -0.41
CA LEU A 282 3.08 7.11 -0.96
C LEU A 282 2.45 6.20 -2.03
N ILE A 283 3.15 5.21 -2.57
CA ILE A 283 2.63 4.32 -3.60
C ILE A 283 1.33 3.63 -3.18
N PRO A 284 1.19 3.04 -1.97
CA PRO A 284 -0.05 2.45 -1.51
C PRO A 284 -1.23 3.43 -1.50
N ILE A 285 -1.02 4.65 -0.97
CA ILE A 285 -2.06 5.70 -0.99
C ILE A 285 -2.37 6.10 -2.44
N THR A 286 -1.34 6.27 -3.27
CA THR A 286 -1.51 6.69 -4.67
C THR A 286 -2.36 5.70 -5.45
N LEU A 287 -2.13 4.38 -5.30
CA LEU A 287 -2.94 3.37 -5.96
C LEU A 287 -4.40 3.40 -5.48
N VAL A 288 -4.62 3.53 -4.17
CA VAL A 288 -5.96 3.66 -3.59
C VAL A 288 -6.65 4.94 -4.11
N VAL A 289 -5.96 6.07 -4.14
CA VAL A 289 -6.48 7.32 -4.71
C VAL A 289 -6.84 7.13 -6.18
N CYS A 290 -5.94 6.55 -6.99
CA CYS A 290 -6.20 6.29 -8.40
C CYS A 290 -7.42 5.38 -8.61
N TRP A 291 -7.68 4.44 -7.71
CA TRP A 291 -8.85 3.57 -7.79
C TRP A 291 -10.17 4.31 -7.51
N PHE A 292 -10.19 5.22 -6.55
CA PHE A 292 -11.41 5.88 -6.07
C PHE A 292 -11.62 7.32 -6.58
N ILE A 293 -10.65 7.91 -7.29
CA ILE A 293 -10.69 9.33 -7.67
C ILE A 293 -11.84 9.64 -8.61
N ASP A 294 -12.13 8.75 -9.55
CA ASP A 294 -13.23 8.94 -10.49
C ASP A 294 -14.59 8.91 -9.79
N ASP A 295 -14.74 8.06 -8.77
CA ASP A 295 -15.94 8.03 -7.92
C ASP A 295 -16.10 9.33 -7.11
N ALA A 296 -14.98 9.87 -6.60
CA ALA A 296 -14.98 11.09 -5.80
C ALA A 296 -15.34 12.33 -6.63
N LEU A 297 -14.92 12.35 -7.89
CA LEU A 297 -15.21 13.45 -8.82
C LEU A 297 -16.67 13.44 -9.34
N GLY A 298 -17.47 12.42 -9.03
CA GLY A 298 -18.87 12.28 -9.49
C GLY A 298 -19.00 11.74 -10.92
N PRO A 299 -20.20 11.58 -11.47
CA PRO A 299 -20.41 11.00 -12.79
C PRO A 299 -19.80 11.90 -13.88
N PRO A 300 -19.16 11.34 -14.92
CA PRO A 300 -18.65 12.12 -16.03
C PRO A 300 -19.81 12.87 -16.73
N LEU A 301 -19.55 14.11 -17.11
CA LEU A 301 -20.54 15.00 -17.72
C LEU A 301 -21.17 14.48 -19.03
N THR A 302 -20.47 13.61 -19.71
CA THR A 302 -20.97 12.93 -20.92
C THR A 302 -20.60 11.45 -20.88
N ARG A 303 -21.56 10.51 -20.89
CA ARG A 303 -21.33 9.05 -21.06
C ARG A 303 -21.55 8.66 -22.50
N ILE A 304 -20.52 8.42 -23.30
CA ILE A 304 -20.62 7.59 -24.50
C ILE A 304 -20.49 6.12 -24.03
N ARG A 305 -21.58 5.43 -23.84
CA ARG A 305 -21.53 3.97 -23.64
C ARG A 305 -21.23 3.35 -25.01
N TRP A 306 -20.05 2.81 -25.16
CA TRP A 306 -19.79 1.89 -26.25
C TRP A 306 -20.49 0.57 -25.93
N PRO A 307 -21.33 0.01 -26.85
CA PRO A 307 -22.05 -1.24 -26.60
C PRO A 307 -21.16 -2.44 -26.31
N SER A 308 -19.85 -2.33 -26.55
CA SER A 308 -18.87 -3.40 -26.46
C SER A 308 -17.68 -3.06 -25.58
N ASP A 309 -17.85 -2.23 -24.56
CA ASP A 309 -16.77 -1.97 -23.59
C ASP A 309 -16.40 -3.26 -22.82
N PRO A 310 -15.28 -3.93 -23.15
CA PRO A 310 -14.92 -5.21 -22.54
C PRO A 310 -14.60 -5.07 -21.04
N PHE A 311 -14.14 -3.90 -20.60
CA PHE A 311 -13.82 -3.65 -19.19
C PHE A 311 -15.09 -3.44 -18.38
N GLY A 312 -16.07 -2.71 -18.93
CA GLY A 312 -17.39 -2.54 -18.32
C GLY A 312 -18.13 -3.85 -18.14
N LEU A 313 -18.07 -4.75 -19.12
CA LEU A 313 -18.70 -6.07 -19.05
C LEU A 313 -18.11 -6.94 -17.93
N ILE A 314 -16.79 -6.93 -17.76
CA ILE A 314 -16.13 -7.68 -16.69
C ILE A 314 -16.53 -7.12 -15.32
N THR A 315 -16.50 -5.80 -15.16
CA THR A 315 -16.90 -5.13 -13.92
C THR A 315 -18.36 -5.43 -13.56
N GLU A 316 -19.25 -5.41 -14.55
CA GLU A 316 -20.67 -5.73 -14.36
C GLU A 316 -20.88 -7.21 -13.98
N ALA A 317 -20.14 -8.13 -14.61
CA ALA A 317 -20.19 -9.55 -14.27
C ALA A 317 -19.73 -9.82 -12.83
N VAL A 318 -18.66 -9.17 -12.39
CA VAL A 318 -18.16 -9.26 -11.00
C VAL A 318 -19.19 -8.71 -10.03
N ASN A 319 -19.78 -7.54 -10.30
CA ASN A 319 -20.78 -6.92 -9.42
C ASN A 319 -22.07 -7.75 -9.33
N ARG A 320 -22.47 -8.42 -10.40
CA ARG A 320 -23.62 -9.35 -10.39
C ARG A 320 -23.37 -10.58 -9.54
N ARG A 321 -22.17 -11.15 -9.64
CA ARG A 321 -21.82 -12.39 -8.92
C ARG A 321 -21.45 -12.13 -7.47
N TRP A 322 -20.92 -10.98 -7.15
CA TRP A 322 -20.48 -10.59 -5.82
C TRP A 322 -20.88 -9.13 -5.49
N PRO A 323 -22.15 -8.91 -5.11
CA PRO A 323 -22.66 -7.58 -4.85
C PRO A 323 -21.99 -6.92 -3.65
N LYS A 324 -21.94 -5.59 -3.67
CA LYS A 324 -21.44 -4.78 -2.54
C LYS A 324 -22.40 -4.93 -1.35
N VAL A 325 -21.85 -4.96 -0.15
CA VAL A 325 -22.64 -5.03 1.08
C VAL A 325 -23.23 -3.64 1.37
N ASP A 326 -24.56 -3.54 1.47
CA ASP A 326 -25.21 -2.31 1.90
C ASP A 326 -24.86 -2.01 3.36
N ALA A 327 -24.41 -0.79 3.63
CA ALA A 327 -24.04 -0.34 4.98
C ALA A 327 -25.20 -0.48 5.99
N ALA A 328 -26.45 -0.44 5.53
CA ALA A 328 -27.63 -0.65 6.36
C ALA A 328 -27.81 -2.10 6.86
N ARG A 329 -27.11 -3.08 6.27
CA ARG A 329 -27.16 -4.50 6.68
C ARG A 329 -26.05 -4.88 7.65
N ILE A 330 -25.04 -4.05 7.79
CA ILE A 330 -24.01 -4.21 8.83
C ILE A 330 -24.63 -3.54 10.05
N GLY A 331 -25.36 -4.33 10.85
CA GLY A 331 -26.10 -3.83 12.00
C GLY A 331 -25.29 -2.83 12.81
N ALA A 332 -25.89 -1.68 13.07
CA ALA A 332 -25.38 -0.75 14.06
C ALA A 332 -25.25 -1.50 15.40
N PRO A 333 -24.15 -1.27 16.16
CA PRO A 333 -23.99 -1.84 17.48
C PRO A 333 -25.10 -1.38 18.44
#